data_b382f1cbdb960e282ddefb9df8e2637d
#
_entry.id   b382f1cbdb960e282ddefb9df8e2637d
#
_cell.length_a   1.000
_cell.length_b   1.000
_cell.length_c   1.000
_cell.angle_alpha   90.00
_cell.angle_beta   90.00
_cell.angle_gamma   90.00
#
_symmetry.space_group_name_H-M   'P 1'
#
loop_
_entity.id
_entity.type
_entity.pdbx_description
1 polymer ?
#
loop_
_entity_poly.entity_id
_entity_poly.type
_entity_poly.pdbx_seq_one_letter_code
_entity_poly.pdbx_strand_id
1 'polypeptide(L)'
;VQTADLSKNSDLRIVDEDGAQVWVTYVGDGGFCVDNQTVYNSLLYYNYKEEELNSPNDIDHLRMTMLLPNTNQLQCPSGLKVQLLYWNGKEYTEIFPKGTRIGFVVARAGYKKDGTDVTTKNAYSFKNKTNPVVNGDVSGMYYSTPVLNKWGKSQAVTRQLDGYNCCVTGFDIRPFGDNQSDYDFNDVM
;
A
#
# COMPACT_ATOMS: atom_id res chain seq x y z
N VAL A 1 17.40 -16.39 7.74
CA VAL A 1 16.50 -15.29 7.32
C VAL A 1 15.44 -15.20 8.40
N GLN A 2 15.41 -14.09 9.16
CA GLN A 2 14.36 -13.86 10.15
C GLN A 2 13.06 -13.62 9.37
N THR A 3 12.12 -14.53 9.46
CA THR A 3 10.79 -14.37 8.87
C THR A 3 10.08 -13.22 9.59
N ALA A 4 9.65 -12.22 8.83
CA ALA A 4 8.90 -11.10 9.40
C ALA A 4 7.57 -11.62 10.00
N ASP A 5 7.22 -11.15 11.18
CA ASP A 5 5.92 -11.44 11.79
C ASP A 5 4.85 -10.54 11.16
N LEU A 6 4.19 -11.06 10.15
CA LEU A 6 3.18 -10.34 9.36
C LEU A 6 1.88 -10.04 10.11
N SER A 7 1.70 -10.59 11.32
CA SER A 7 0.57 -10.24 12.19
C SER A 7 0.77 -8.91 12.91
N LYS A 8 2.02 -8.42 12.97
CA LYS A 8 2.36 -7.16 13.60
C LYS A 8 2.29 -6.01 12.60
N ASN A 9 1.77 -4.88 13.09
CA ASN A 9 1.75 -3.66 12.30
C ASN A 9 3.16 -3.10 12.14
N SER A 10 3.67 -3.12 10.90
CA SER A 10 4.98 -2.59 10.50
C SER A 10 4.87 -1.28 9.71
N ASP A 11 3.71 -0.65 9.68
CA ASP A 11 3.52 0.65 9.01
C ASP A 11 4.47 1.70 9.59
N LEU A 12 4.89 2.61 8.74
CA LEU A 12 5.78 3.71 9.13
C LEU A 12 5.16 4.50 10.28
N ARG A 13 5.99 4.90 11.24
CA ARG A 13 5.56 5.72 12.38
C ARG A 13 6.46 6.95 12.50
N ILE A 14 5.84 8.10 12.60
CA ILE A 14 6.54 9.37 12.85
C ILE A 14 6.89 9.44 14.34
N VAL A 15 8.17 9.55 14.62
CA VAL A 15 8.71 9.60 16.01
C VAL A 15 9.27 10.95 16.40
N ASP A 16 9.57 11.81 15.43
CA ASP A 16 10.11 13.14 15.65
C ASP A 16 9.07 14.03 16.33
N GLU A 17 9.49 14.81 17.36
CA GLU A 17 8.62 15.70 18.14
C GLU A 17 8.02 16.81 17.27
N ASP A 18 8.79 17.33 16.33
CA ASP A 18 8.37 18.39 15.41
C ASP A 18 7.61 17.86 14.17
N GLY A 19 7.41 16.53 14.12
CA GLY A 19 6.89 15.85 12.95
C GLY A 19 7.93 15.69 11.85
N ALA A 20 7.52 15.15 10.71
CA ALA A 20 8.44 14.90 9.59
C ALA A 20 7.78 15.08 8.22
N GLN A 21 8.56 15.52 7.25
CA GLN A 21 8.26 15.33 5.83
C GLN A 21 8.62 13.90 5.44
N VAL A 22 7.78 13.27 4.64
CA VAL A 22 7.98 11.89 4.19
C VAL A 22 8.05 11.86 2.66
N TRP A 23 9.07 11.19 2.17
CA TRP A 23 9.29 10.99 0.75
C TRP A 23 9.34 9.50 0.44
N VAL A 24 8.75 9.12 -0.68
CA VAL A 24 8.79 7.76 -1.21
C VAL A 24 9.56 7.76 -2.51
N THR A 25 10.44 6.79 -2.67
CA THR A 25 11.10 6.53 -3.95
C THR A 25 10.62 5.20 -4.47
N TYR A 26 9.98 5.19 -5.63
CA TYR A 26 9.55 3.98 -6.28
C TYR A 26 10.75 3.18 -6.80
N VAL A 27 10.83 1.92 -6.45
CA VAL A 27 11.93 1.03 -6.85
C VAL A 27 11.54 0.22 -8.08
N GLY A 28 10.39 -0.40 -8.07
CA GLY A 28 9.93 -1.21 -9.18
C GLY A 28 8.68 -2.02 -8.86
N ASP A 29 8.21 -2.69 -9.91
CA ASP A 29 7.12 -3.65 -9.89
C ASP A 29 7.67 -4.92 -10.53
N GLY A 30 7.58 -6.05 -9.85
CA GLY A 30 8.10 -7.35 -10.29
C GLY A 30 7.44 -7.90 -11.55
N GLY A 31 6.42 -7.20 -12.03
CA GLY A 31 5.63 -7.58 -13.19
C GLY A 31 4.67 -8.72 -12.86
N PHE A 32 3.38 -8.46 -12.98
CA PHE A 32 2.36 -9.44 -12.70
C PHE A 32 1.52 -9.73 -13.94
N CYS A 33 1.42 -11.01 -14.30
CA CYS A 33 0.58 -11.46 -15.41
C CYS A 33 -0.47 -12.45 -14.90
N VAL A 34 -1.72 -12.26 -15.33
CA VAL A 34 -2.79 -13.23 -15.16
C VAL A 34 -3.23 -13.67 -16.53
N ASP A 35 -3.27 -14.99 -16.77
CA ASP A 35 -3.68 -15.57 -18.06
C ASP A 35 -2.96 -14.93 -19.27
N ASN A 36 -1.64 -14.72 -19.15
CA ASN A 36 -0.79 -14.03 -20.14
C ASN A 36 -1.16 -12.56 -20.40
N GLN A 37 -1.95 -11.94 -19.54
CA GLN A 37 -2.24 -10.51 -19.59
C GLN A 37 -1.48 -9.75 -18.49
N THR A 38 -0.81 -8.68 -18.87
CA THR A 38 -0.15 -7.80 -17.91
C THR A 38 -1.20 -7.09 -17.06
N VAL A 39 -1.07 -7.23 -15.76
CA VAL A 39 -1.91 -6.54 -14.78
C VAL A 39 -1.22 -5.27 -14.34
N TYR A 40 -1.94 -4.16 -14.37
CA TYR A 40 -1.44 -2.85 -13.95
C TYR A 40 -2.00 -2.52 -12.58
N ASN A 41 -1.11 -2.40 -11.59
CA ASN A 41 -1.47 -2.10 -10.21
C ASN A 41 -1.48 -0.60 -9.96
N SER A 42 -2.22 -0.17 -8.95
CA SER A 42 -2.16 1.19 -8.41
C SER A 42 -1.66 1.14 -6.97
N LEU A 43 -0.88 2.14 -6.57
CA LEU A 43 -0.39 2.27 -5.21
C LEU A 43 -1.00 3.53 -4.58
N LEU A 44 -1.58 3.36 -3.39
CA LEU A 44 -2.16 4.42 -2.58
C LEU A 44 -1.54 4.38 -1.18
N TYR A 45 -1.72 5.44 -0.44
CA TYR A 45 -1.36 5.50 0.97
C TYR A 45 -2.47 6.16 1.80
N TYR A 46 -2.38 6.01 3.10
CA TYR A 46 -3.26 6.62 4.09
C TYR A 46 -2.48 6.90 5.37
N ASN A 47 -2.93 7.89 6.11
CA ASN A 47 -2.38 8.15 7.43
C ASN A 47 -3.45 7.98 8.51
N TYR A 48 -3.04 7.57 9.69
CA TYR A 48 -3.92 7.32 10.82
C TYR A 48 -3.15 7.38 12.15
N LYS A 49 -3.88 7.49 13.25
CA LYS A 49 -3.35 7.26 14.60
C LYS A 49 -3.63 5.82 15.00
N GLU A 50 -2.73 5.23 15.78
CA GLU A 50 -2.79 3.81 16.11
C GLU A 50 -4.13 3.39 16.72
N GLU A 51 -4.75 4.25 17.52
CA GLU A 51 -6.05 4.03 18.14
C GLU A 51 -7.23 4.10 17.17
N GLU A 52 -7.04 4.62 15.97
CA GLU A 52 -8.11 4.82 14.98
C GLU A 52 -8.38 3.59 14.11
N LEU A 53 -7.51 2.56 14.17
CA LEU A 53 -7.54 1.43 13.26
C LEU A 53 -7.46 0.10 14.02
N ASN A 54 -8.59 -0.38 14.50
CA ASN A 54 -8.70 -1.60 15.31
C ASN A 54 -9.51 -2.71 14.63
N SER A 55 -10.26 -2.39 13.58
CA SER A 55 -11.08 -3.34 12.84
C SER A 55 -11.06 -3.06 11.34
N PRO A 56 -11.44 -4.06 10.49
CA PRO A 56 -11.54 -3.84 9.05
C PRO A 56 -12.56 -2.74 8.67
N ASN A 57 -13.54 -2.48 9.51
CA ASN A 57 -14.57 -1.47 9.24
C ASN A 57 -14.05 -0.04 9.44
N ASP A 58 -12.96 0.13 10.19
CA ASP A 58 -12.36 1.45 10.42
C ASP A 58 -11.76 2.05 9.15
N ILE A 59 -11.65 1.26 8.09
CA ILE A 59 -11.25 1.75 6.76
C ILE A 59 -12.14 2.90 6.24
N ASP A 60 -13.38 2.96 6.69
CA ASP A 60 -14.32 4.01 6.30
C ASP A 60 -13.90 5.41 6.79
N HIS A 61 -13.08 5.47 7.82
CA HIS A 61 -12.54 6.70 8.38
C HIS A 61 -11.24 7.14 7.71
N LEU A 62 -10.62 6.26 6.92
CA LEU A 62 -9.37 6.54 6.25
C LEU A 62 -9.58 7.27 4.93
N ARG A 63 -8.73 8.25 4.66
CA ARG A 63 -8.63 8.85 3.34
C ARG A 63 -7.51 8.20 2.57
N MET A 64 -7.87 7.43 1.55
CA MET A 64 -6.91 6.87 0.60
C MET A 64 -6.45 7.95 -0.37
N THR A 65 -5.14 8.13 -0.45
CA THR A 65 -4.50 9.10 -1.35
C THR A 65 -3.75 8.35 -2.43
N MET A 66 -4.03 8.68 -3.69
CA MET A 66 -3.33 8.08 -4.83
C MET A 66 -1.86 8.50 -4.82
N LEU A 67 -0.96 7.52 -4.84
CA LEU A 67 0.47 7.74 -4.96
C LEU A 67 0.94 7.49 -6.41
N LEU A 68 0.69 6.30 -6.91
CA LEU A 68 1.03 5.88 -8.27
C LEU A 68 -0.20 5.23 -8.92
N PRO A 69 -0.83 5.89 -9.90
CA PRO A 69 -1.99 5.32 -10.60
C PRO A 69 -1.67 4.01 -11.33
N ASN A 70 -0.46 3.91 -11.86
CA ASN A 70 0.02 2.74 -12.57
C ASN A 70 1.47 2.47 -12.17
N THR A 71 1.72 1.35 -11.50
CA THR A 71 3.06 0.95 -11.03
C THR A 71 3.92 0.30 -12.12
N ASN A 72 3.38 0.09 -13.33
CA ASN A 72 4.15 -0.51 -14.41
C ASN A 72 5.39 0.34 -14.75
N GLN A 73 6.55 -0.29 -14.86
CA GLN A 73 7.84 0.37 -15.06
C GLN A 73 7.90 1.24 -16.32
N LEU A 74 7.11 0.95 -17.34
CA LEU A 74 7.03 1.78 -18.55
C LEU A 74 6.36 3.13 -18.30
N GLN A 75 5.52 3.22 -17.28
CA GLN A 75 4.78 4.43 -16.90
C GLN A 75 5.34 5.08 -15.64
N CYS A 76 5.96 4.28 -14.77
CA CYS A 76 6.53 4.70 -13.51
C CYS A 76 7.98 4.24 -13.43
N PRO A 77 8.94 5.08 -13.83
CA PRO A 77 10.34 4.70 -13.84
C PRO A 77 10.88 4.52 -12.41
N SER A 78 11.76 3.53 -12.24
CA SER A 78 12.52 3.36 -11.00
C SER A 78 13.27 4.65 -10.64
N GLY A 79 13.24 5.00 -9.38
CA GLY A 79 13.84 6.23 -8.86
C GLY A 79 12.89 7.43 -8.84
N LEU A 80 11.64 7.29 -9.31
CA LEU A 80 10.63 8.34 -9.16
C LEU A 80 10.42 8.64 -7.67
N LYS A 81 10.66 9.90 -7.28
CA LYS A 81 10.54 10.37 -5.91
C LYS A 81 9.30 11.24 -5.75
N VAL A 82 8.45 10.91 -4.77
CA VAL A 82 7.20 11.61 -4.49
C VAL A 82 7.15 11.99 -3.02
N GLN A 83 6.77 13.23 -2.72
CA GLN A 83 6.47 13.67 -1.37
C GLN A 83 5.07 13.19 -0.98
N LEU A 84 4.95 12.57 0.20
CA LEU A 84 3.65 12.28 0.78
C LEU A 84 3.11 13.53 1.48
N LEU A 85 1.79 13.64 1.49
CA LEU A 85 1.08 14.71 2.19
C LEU A 85 0.21 14.11 3.29
N TYR A 86 0.24 14.75 4.45
CA TYR A 86 -0.57 14.39 5.60
C TYR A 86 -2.00 14.92 5.45
N TRP A 87 -2.99 14.04 5.52
CA TRP A 87 -4.39 14.42 5.60
C TRP A 87 -4.78 14.66 7.07
N ASN A 88 -5.13 15.91 7.40
CA ASN A 88 -5.47 16.31 8.77
C ASN A 88 -6.97 16.24 9.08
N GLY A 89 -7.77 15.64 8.17
CA GLY A 89 -9.23 15.60 8.25
C GLY A 89 -9.93 16.69 7.44
N LYS A 90 -9.21 17.74 7.03
CA LYS A 90 -9.73 18.89 6.29
C LYS A 90 -8.93 19.20 5.03
N GLU A 91 -7.61 19.18 5.13
CA GLU A 91 -6.69 19.55 4.05
C GLU A 91 -5.41 18.72 4.11
N TYR A 92 -4.63 18.76 3.05
CA TYR A 92 -3.31 18.16 3.00
C TYR A 92 -2.24 19.14 3.46
N THR A 93 -1.30 18.66 4.29
CA THR A 93 -0.12 19.40 4.76
C THR A 93 1.15 18.60 4.53
N GLU A 94 2.31 19.26 4.53
CA GLU A 94 3.59 18.59 4.24
C GLU A 94 4.17 17.83 5.45
N ILE A 95 3.80 18.23 6.66
CA ILE A 95 4.35 17.68 7.90
C ILE A 95 3.39 16.66 8.50
N PHE A 96 3.86 15.46 8.66
CA PHE A 96 3.17 14.41 9.43
C PHE A 96 3.49 14.59 10.91
N PRO A 97 2.48 14.79 11.77
CA PRO A 97 2.70 14.95 13.22
C PRO A 97 3.28 13.68 13.86
N LYS A 98 3.99 13.86 14.98
CA LYS A 98 4.43 12.73 15.82
C LYS A 98 3.28 11.78 16.15
N GLY A 99 3.57 10.49 16.14
CA GLY A 99 2.60 9.42 16.41
C GLY A 99 1.75 9.02 15.21
N THR A 100 1.81 9.78 14.11
CA THR A 100 1.13 9.37 12.87
C THR A 100 1.75 8.08 12.34
N ARG A 101 0.89 7.16 11.93
CA ARG A 101 1.27 6.00 11.11
C ARG A 101 0.90 6.25 9.65
N ILE A 102 1.71 5.68 8.75
CA ILE A 102 1.49 5.73 7.32
C ILE A 102 1.42 4.31 6.81
N GLY A 103 0.25 3.92 6.34
CA GLY A 103 0.00 2.66 5.68
C GLY A 103 -0.07 2.83 4.18
N PHE A 104 0.19 1.74 3.48
CA PHE A 104 0.11 1.66 2.03
C PHE A 104 -0.88 0.57 1.61
N VAL A 105 -1.42 0.74 0.41
CA VAL A 105 -2.31 -0.25 -0.19
C VAL A 105 -2.03 -0.36 -1.68
N VAL A 106 -1.89 -1.59 -2.14
CA VAL A 106 -1.84 -1.90 -3.57
C VAL A 106 -3.23 -2.31 -4.03
N ALA A 107 -3.76 -1.60 -5.01
CA ALA A 107 -4.95 -2.00 -5.73
C ALA A 107 -4.51 -2.84 -6.95
N ARG A 108 -4.63 -4.15 -6.84
CA ARG A 108 -4.30 -5.08 -7.91
C ARG A 108 -5.25 -4.88 -9.08
N ALA A 109 -4.71 -4.75 -10.29
CA ALA A 109 -5.47 -4.39 -11.49
C ALA A 109 -6.27 -3.07 -11.33
N GLY A 110 -5.79 -2.16 -10.49
CA GLY A 110 -6.45 -0.88 -10.22
C GLY A 110 -6.44 0.08 -11.42
N TYR A 111 -5.50 -0.08 -12.34
CA TYR A 111 -5.39 0.71 -13.55
C TYR A 111 -5.75 -0.10 -14.79
N LYS A 112 -6.53 0.46 -15.68
CA LYS A 112 -6.86 -0.14 -16.99
C LYS A 112 -6.16 0.60 -18.12
N LYS A 113 -5.56 -0.17 -19.02
CA LYS A 113 -4.78 0.35 -20.15
C LYS A 113 -5.62 1.20 -21.14
N ASP A 114 -6.94 1.06 -21.14
CA ASP A 114 -7.86 1.86 -21.96
C ASP A 114 -8.11 3.28 -21.39
N GLY A 115 -7.37 3.67 -20.36
CA GLY A 115 -7.52 4.95 -19.68
C GLY A 115 -8.67 5.00 -18.67
N THR A 116 -9.37 3.88 -18.47
CA THR A 116 -10.33 3.76 -17.37
C THR A 116 -9.60 3.29 -16.12
N ASP A 117 -9.10 4.24 -15.34
CA ASP A 117 -8.56 3.95 -14.03
C ASP A 117 -9.70 3.60 -13.06
N VAL A 118 -9.75 2.35 -12.64
CA VAL A 118 -10.76 1.86 -11.70
C VAL A 118 -10.58 2.50 -10.33
N THR A 119 -9.34 2.84 -9.96
CA THR A 119 -9.05 3.45 -8.67
C THR A 119 -9.48 4.90 -8.60
N THR A 120 -9.27 5.70 -9.64
CA THR A 120 -9.68 7.11 -9.64
C THR A 120 -11.19 7.28 -9.75
N LYS A 121 -11.87 6.45 -10.54
CA LYS A 121 -13.33 6.48 -10.65
C LYS A 121 -14.04 5.98 -9.39
N ASN A 122 -13.39 5.11 -8.64
CA ASN A 122 -13.95 4.42 -7.49
C ASN A 122 -13.15 4.67 -6.21
N ALA A 123 -12.43 5.80 -6.10
CA ALA A 123 -11.69 6.13 -4.88
C ALA A 123 -12.56 6.04 -3.61
N TYR A 124 -13.85 6.30 -3.74
CA TYR A 124 -14.83 6.11 -2.66
C TYR A 124 -15.32 4.68 -2.51
N SER A 125 -15.18 3.83 -3.51
CA SER A 125 -15.61 2.43 -3.43
C SER A 125 -14.59 1.54 -2.74
N PHE A 126 -13.43 2.06 -2.36
CA PHE A 126 -12.49 1.39 -1.46
C PHE A 126 -12.98 1.35 -0.01
N LYS A 127 -13.90 2.21 0.34
CA LYS A 127 -14.63 2.07 1.60
C LYS A 127 -15.28 0.69 1.65
N ASN A 128 -15.09 -0.01 2.76
CA ASN A 128 -15.64 -1.35 3.02
C ASN A 128 -15.03 -2.48 2.15
N LYS A 129 -13.93 -2.27 1.47
CA LYS A 129 -13.27 -3.34 0.71
C LYS A 129 -12.03 -3.83 1.43
N THR A 130 -12.21 -4.90 2.16
CA THR A 130 -11.12 -5.73 2.64
C THR A 130 -10.88 -6.84 1.62
N ASN A 131 -9.91 -6.67 0.76
CA ASN A 131 -9.40 -7.69 -0.17
C ASN A 131 -10.47 -8.64 -0.75
N PRO A 132 -11.33 -8.15 -1.63
CA PRO A 132 -12.39 -8.98 -2.20
C PRO A 132 -11.86 -9.87 -3.33
N VAL A 133 -10.82 -10.64 -3.08
CA VAL A 133 -10.41 -11.68 -4.04
C VAL A 133 -11.36 -12.85 -3.87
N VAL A 134 -12.26 -12.99 -4.78
CA VAL A 134 -13.18 -14.10 -4.83
C VAL A 134 -13.15 -14.68 -6.25
N ASN A 135 -12.86 -15.98 -6.34
CA ASN A 135 -13.09 -16.78 -7.54
C ASN A 135 -12.42 -16.26 -8.83
N GLY A 136 -11.10 -15.98 -8.77
CA GLY A 136 -10.33 -15.56 -9.94
C GLY A 136 -10.46 -14.09 -10.31
N ASP A 137 -11.13 -13.27 -9.48
CA ASP A 137 -11.08 -11.83 -9.60
C ASP A 137 -9.64 -11.35 -9.40
N VAL A 138 -9.10 -10.67 -10.40
CA VAL A 138 -7.73 -10.15 -10.37
C VAL A 138 -7.65 -8.81 -9.64
N SER A 139 -8.77 -8.18 -9.36
CA SER A 139 -8.83 -6.96 -8.56
C SER A 139 -8.83 -7.32 -7.07
N GLY A 140 -8.16 -6.49 -6.27
CA GLY A 140 -8.12 -6.65 -4.81
C GLY A 140 -7.31 -5.55 -4.18
N MET A 141 -7.59 -5.31 -2.89
CA MET A 141 -6.89 -4.34 -2.09
C MET A 141 -5.99 -5.07 -1.10
N TYR A 142 -4.70 -4.79 -1.15
CA TYR A 142 -3.67 -5.44 -0.35
C TYR A 142 -3.00 -4.40 0.54
N TYR A 143 -3.28 -4.45 1.84
CA TYR A 143 -2.88 -3.44 2.82
C TYR A 143 -1.59 -3.83 3.53
N SER A 144 -0.75 -2.84 3.81
CA SER A 144 0.37 -3.00 4.74
C SER A 144 -0.11 -3.16 6.19
N THR A 145 -1.28 -2.61 6.54
CA THR A 145 -1.86 -2.72 7.89
C THR A 145 -2.59 -4.05 8.06
N PRO A 146 -2.16 -4.93 8.97
CA PRO A 146 -2.71 -6.30 9.09
C PRO A 146 -4.21 -6.37 9.31
N VAL A 147 -4.75 -5.50 10.16
CA VAL A 147 -6.18 -5.51 10.54
C VAL A 147 -7.11 -5.23 9.36
N LEU A 148 -6.63 -4.57 8.31
CA LEU A 148 -7.42 -4.27 7.12
C LEU A 148 -7.49 -5.43 6.14
N ASN A 149 -6.62 -6.41 6.27
CA ASN A 149 -6.62 -7.59 5.43
C ASN A 149 -7.53 -8.67 6.02
N LYS A 150 -8.29 -9.35 5.18
CA LYS A 150 -9.25 -10.40 5.55
C LYS A 150 -8.63 -11.50 6.43
N TRP A 151 -7.35 -11.78 6.23
CA TRP A 151 -6.59 -12.83 6.95
C TRP A 151 -5.79 -12.30 8.15
N GLY A 152 -5.92 -11.00 8.49
CA GLY A 152 -5.28 -10.41 9.67
C GLY A 152 -3.74 -10.35 9.61
N LYS A 153 -3.16 -10.39 8.41
CA LYS A 153 -1.72 -10.29 8.19
C LYS A 153 -1.41 -9.20 7.18
N SER A 154 -0.26 -8.54 7.34
CA SER A 154 0.24 -7.56 6.37
C SER A 154 0.56 -8.22 5.02
N GLN A 155 0.21 -7.55 3.94
CA GLN A 155 0.65 -7.87 2.59
C GLN A 155 1.95 -7.13 2.22
N ALA A 156 2.58 -6.49 3.17
CA ALA A 156 3.83 -5.79 3.00
C ALA A 156 4.85 -6.19 4.06
N VAL A 157 6.12 -6.11 3.70
CA VAL A 157 7.25 -6.19 4.62
C VAL A 157 8.01 -4.88 4.54
N THR A 158 8.19 -4.22 5.67
CA THR A 158 9.00 -3.01 5.80
C THR A 158 10.28 -3.33 6.55
N ARG A 159 11.41 -2.95 5.98
CA ARG A 159 12.74 -3.14 6.58
C ARG A 159 13.52 -1.84 6.59
N GLN A 160 14.09 -1.52 7.75
CA GLN A 160 15.08 -0.46 7.87
C GLN A 160 16.34 -0.85 7.10
N LEU A 161 16.90 0.09 6.35
CA LEU A 161 18.21 -0.09 5.72
C LEU A 161 19.31 0.35 6.70
N ASP A 162 20.23 -0.57 6.98
CA ASP A 162 21.34 -0.31 7.89
C ASP A 162 22.22 0.83 7.36
N GLY A 163 22.49 1.81 8.23
CA GLY A 163 23.31 2.99 7.89
C GLY A 163 22.57 4.09 7.11
N TYR A 164 21.27 3.92 6.85
CA TYR A 164 20.45 4.91 6.14
C TYR A 164 19.23 5.30 6.95
N ASN A 165 18.82 6.56 6.85
CA ASN A 165 17.56 7.01 7.45
C ASN A 165 16.38 6.75 6.50
N CYS A 166 16.23 5.51 6.09
CA CYS A 166 15.15 5.08 5.22
C CYS A 166 14.79 3.61 5.45
N CYS A 167 13.58 3.26 5.01
CA CYS A 167 13.08 1.88 4.99
C CYS A 167 12.76 1.49 3.55
N VAL A 168 12.76 0.19 3.29
CA VAL A 168 12.19 -0.39 2.06
C VAL A 168 10.93 -1.14 2.45
N THR A 169 9.84 -0.88 1.73
CA THR A 169 8.57 -1.60 1.85
C THR A 169 8.31 -2.33 0.54
N GLY A 170 8.15 -3.63 0.61
CA GLY A 170 7.78 -4.47 -0.53
C GLY A 170 6.44 -5.16 -0.28
N PHE A 171 5.68 -5.38 -1.34
CA PHE A 171 4.38 -6.02 -1.33
C PHE A 171 4.39 -7.37 -2.03
N ASP A 172 3.65 -8.33 -1.46
CA ASP A 172 3.14 -9.51 -2.13
C ASP A 172 1.63 -9.30 -2.33
N ILE A 173 1.19 -9.26 -3.57
CA ILE A 173 -0.20 -8.94 -3.94
C ILE A 173 -1.04 -10.19 -4.24
N ARG A 174 -0.73 -11.28 -3.55
CA ARG A 174 -1.53 -12.51 -3.54
C ARG A 174 -2.05 -12.79 -2.13
N PRO A 175 -3.28 -13.30 -1.98
CA PRO A 175 -3.80 -13.69 -0.67
C PRO A 175 -2.96 -14.78 -0.03
N PHE A 176 -2.75 -14.72 1.27
CA PHE A 176 -2.12 -15.82 2.01
C PHE A 176 -2.93 -17.11 1.83
N GLY A 177 -2.22 -18.19 1.51
CA GLY A 177 -2.84 -19.50 1.20
C GLY A 177 -3.22 -19.68 -0.27
N ASP A 178 -3.02 -18.67 -1.11
CA ASP A 178 -3.04 -18.84 -2.56
C ASP A 178 -1.79 -19.63 -2.99
N ASN A 179 -1.98 -20.69 -3.77
CA ASN A 179 -0.87 -21.52 -4.28
C ASN A 179 0.09 -20.75 -5.20
N GLN A 180 -0.28 -19.54 -5.60
CA GLN A 180 0.49 -18.68 -6.48
C GLN A 180 1.22 -17.56 -5.72
N SER A 181 1.02 -17.43 -4.39
CA SER A 181 1.82 -16.54 -3.57
C SER A 181 3.19 -17.16 -3.33
N ASP A 182 4.24 -16.45 -3.68
CA ASP A 182 5.62 -16.88 -3.48
C ASP A 182 6.27 -16.26 -2.24
N TYR A 183 5.56 -15.32 -1.60
CA TYR A 183 5.97 -14.63 -0.36
C TYR A 183 7.31 -13.91 -0.49
N ASP A 184 7.67 -13.45 -1.68
CA ASP A 184 8.94 -12.76 -1.92
C ASP A 184 8.86 -11.24 -1.73
N PHE A 185 7.64 -10.68 -1.67
CA PHE A 185 7.35 -9.27 -1.41
C PHE A 185 8.02 -8.30 -2.39
N ASN A 186 8.13 -8.68 -3.66
CA ASN A 186 8.70 -7.85 -4.71
C ASN A 186 7.71 -7.40 -5.78
N ASP A 187 6.43 -7.73 -5.64
CA ASP A 187 5.40 -7.36 -6.61
C ASP A 187 5.29 -5.83 -6.78
N VAL A 188 5.44 -5.07 -5.69
CA VAL A 188 5.58 -3.60 -5.71
C VAL A 188 6.56 -3.18 -4.60
N MET A 189 7.57 -2.37 -4.95
CA MET A 189 8.54 -1.82 -4.00
C MET A 189 8.74 -0.30 -4.17
#